data_4fdac0332a17e9a2324e28dc05629994
#
_entry.id   4fdac0332a17e9a2324e28dc05629994
#
_cell.length_a   1.000
_cell.length_b   1.000
_cell.length_c   1.000
_cell.angle_alpha   90.00
_cell.angle_beta   90.00
_cell.angle_gamma   90.00
#
_symmetry.space_group_name_H-M   'P 1'
#
loop_
_entity.id
_entity.type
_entity.pdbx_description
1 polymer ?
#
loop_
_entity_poly.entity_id
_entity_poly.type
_entity_poly.pdbx_seq_one_letter_code
_entity_poly.pdbx_strand_id
1 'polypeptide(L)'
;MDASKVQELFRRAVASDDAVSMREGLEQMLGLGEHGGLSPEREYGLRRPDFVMDMPQSRERIRGRDALRKMQDAFPSPAPAVILRKVTGGRHVWVAEAEMDYGGDRWQTVVIFELDGHGLIARETRYYAREFEAPAWRAELVEAMD
;
A
#
# COMPACT_ATOMS: atom_id res chain seq x y z
N MET A 1 -11.32 -8.00 -11.60
CA MET A 1 -11.55 -8.77 -10.36
C MET A 1 -12.35 -7.91 -9.41
N ASP A 2 -13.26 -8.47 -8.67
CA ASP A 2 -14.08 -7.68 -7.75
C ASP A 2 -13.48 -7.61 -6.34
N ALA A 3 -13.98 -6.66 -5.54
CA ALA A 3 -13.47 -6.41 -4.20
C ALA A 3 -13.72 -7.57 -3.24
N SER A 4 -14.76 -8.38 -3.44
CA SER A 4 -15.06 -9.50 -2.55
C SER A 4 -13.98 -10.58 -2.62
N LYS A 5 -13.39 -10.79 -3.79
CA LYS A 5 -12.29 -11.74 -3.96
C LYS A 5 -11.00 -11.24 -3.29
N VAL A 6 -10.71 -9.95 -3.38
CA VAL A 6 -9.58 -9.34 -2.68
C VAL A 6 -9.78 -9.43 -1.17
N GLN A 7 -10.99 -9.13 -0.69
CA GLN A 7 -11.30 -9.26 0.74
C GLN A 7 -11.10 -10.69 1.25
N GLU A 8 -11.48 -11.69 0.46
CA GLU A 8 -11.29 -13.09 0.84
C GLU A 8 -9.79 -13.45 0.93
N LEU A 9 -8.96 -12.92 0.03
CA LEU A 9 -7.51 -13.09 0.10
C LEU A 9 -6.95 -12.47 1.39
N PHE A 10 -7.39 -11.27 1.74
CA PHE A 10 -6.99 -10.61 2.97
C PHE A 10 -7.46 -11.37 4.21
N ARG A 11 -8.72 -11.84 4.20
CA ARG A 11 -9.26 -12.63 5.30
C ARG A 11 -8.43 -13.90 5.53
N ARG A 12 -8.06 -14.58 4.46
CA ARG A 12 -7.24 -15.79 4.51
C ARG A 12 -5.85 -15.49 5.06
N ALA A 13 -5.24 -14.39 4.63
CA ALA A 13 -3.94 -13.97 5.13
C ALA A 13 -3.98 -13.74 6.66
N VAL A 14 -5.00 -13.07 7.15
CA VAL A 14 -5.18 -12.81 8.59
C VAL A 14 -5.42 -14.12 9.36
N ALA A 15 -6.26 -15.00 8.85
CA ALA A 15 -6.64 -16.21 9.54
C ALA A 15 -5.52 -17.26 9.60
N SER A 16 -4.67 -17.33 8.57
CA SER A 16 -3.72 -18.42 8.37
C SER A 16 -2.26 -17.97 8.19
N ASP A 17 -1.96 -16.71 8.46
CA ASP A 17 -0.62 -16.13 8.22
C ASP A 17 -0.14 -16.35 6.78
N ASP A 18 -1.06 -16.26 5.82
CA ASP A 18 -0.79 -16.58 4.43
C ASP A 18 -0.27 -15.35 3.67
N ALA A 19 1.07 -15.23 3.63
CA ALA A 19 1.74 -14.13 2.94
C ALA A 19 1.50 -14.14 1.42
N VAL A 20 1.31 -15.30 0.82
CA VAL A 20 1.01 -15.43 -0.61
C VAL A 20 -0.36 -14.81 -0.91
N SER A 21 -1.36 -15.11 -0.09
CA SER A 21 -2.69 -14.50 -0.23
C SER A 21 -2.66 -13.00 0.00
N MET A 22 -1.89 -12.52 0.97
CA MET A 22 -1.75 -11.08 1.23
C MET A 22 -1.13 -10.38 0.03
N ARG A 23 -0.04 -10.91 -0.51
CA ARG A 23 0.62 -10.34 -1.68
C ARG A 23 -0.32 -10.31 -2.89
N GLU A 24 -1.00 -11.41 -3.15
CA GLU A 24 -1.94 -11.48 -4.27
C GLU A 24 -3.06 -10.45 -4.13
N GLY A 25 -3.63 -10.33 -2.93
CA GLY A 25 -4.66 -9.32 -2.65
C GLY A 25 -4.17 -7.89 -2.87
N LEU A 26 -2.96 -7.57 -2.42
CA LEU A 26 -2.36 -6.25 -2.62
C LEU A 26 -2.06 -5.98 -4.10
N GLU A 27 -1.57 -6.96 -4.83
CA GLU A 27 -1.33 -6.83 -6.27
C GLU A 27 -2.64 -6.52 -7.02
N GLN A 28 -3.72 -7.20 -6.67
CA GLN A 28 -5.03 -6.95 -7.25
C GLN A 28 -5.55 -5.55 -6.89
N MET A 29 -5.44 -5.17 -5.64
CA MET A 29 -5.89 -3.86 -5.17
C MET A 29 -5.12 -2.72 -5.86
N LEU A 30 -3.82 -2.90 -6.09
CA LEU A 30 -2.95 -1.89 -6.70
C LEU A 30 -2.97 -1.90 -8.23
N GLY A 31 -3.66 -2.85 -8.84
CA GLY A 31 -3.73 -2.92 -10.29
C GLY A 31 -2.54 -3.57 -10.98
N LEU A 32 -1.80 -4.40 -10.27
CA LEU A 32 -0.60 -5.07 -10.81
C LEU A 32 -0.91 -6.40 -11.48
N GLY A 33 -2.16 -6.85 -11.45
CA GLY A 33 -2.59 -8.10 -12.08
C GLY A 33 -2.96 -7.90 -13.55
N GLU A 34 -3.20 -9.03 -14.24
CA GLU A 34 -3.53 -9.05 -15.67
C GLU A 34 -4.82 -8.30 -16.01
N HIS A 35 -5.71 -8.13 -15.04
CA HIS A 35 -7.03 -7.55 -15.23
C HIS A 35 -7.13 -6.10 -14.80
N GLY A 36 -5.99 -5.46 -14.51
CA GLY A 36 -5.96 -4.11 -13.96
C GLY A 36 -6.36 -4.09 -12.49
N GLY A 37 -6.28 -2.91 -11.87
CA GLY A 37 -6.55 -2.74 -10.45
C GLY A 37 -8.00 -2.45 -10.12
N LEU A 38 -8.26 -2.37 -8.84
CA LEU A 38 -9.54 -1.93 -8.34
C LEU A 38 -9.67 -0.42 -8.51
N SER A 39 -10.87 0.03 -8.86
CA SER A 39 -11.15 1.46 -8.84
C SER A 39 -11.18 1.98 -7.40
N PRO A 40 -11.01 3.30 -7.16
CA PRO A 40 -11.18 3.85 -5.83
C PRO A 40 -12.51 3.51 -5.17
N GLU A 41 -13.58 3.33 -5.95
CA GLU A 41 -14.90 2.90 -5.44
C GLU A 41 -14.86 1.49 -4.87
N ARG A 42 -14.16 0.57 -5.53
CA ARG A 42 -14.01 -0.80 -5.06
C ARG A 42 -13.08 -0.89 -3.85
N GLU A 43 -11.98 -0.11 -3.87
CA GLU A 43 -11.08 -0.01 -2.73
C GLU A 43 -11.78 0.51 -1.48
N TYR A 44 -12.75 1.41 -1.66
CA TYR A 44 -13.56 1.93 -0.58
C TYR A 44 -14.19 0.80 0.23
N GLY A 45 -14.71 -0.23 -0.43
CA GLY A 45 -15.32 -1.39 0.22
C GLY A 45 -14.33 -2.29 0.96
N LEU A 46 -13.03 -2.18 0.68
CA LEU A 46 -11.99 -2.95 1.36
C LEU A 46 -11.54 -2.33 2.67
N ARG A 47 -11.99 -1.13 2.97
CA ARG A 47 -11.64 -0.42 4.20
C ARG A 47 -12.84 -0.30 5.11
N ARG A 48 -12.58 -0.31 6.41
CA ARG A 48 -13.65 -0.12 7.41
C ARG A 48 -14.17 1.31 7.32
N PRO A 49 -15.47 1.54 7.67
CA PRO A 49 -15.98 2.91 7.76
C PRO A 49 -15.17 3.81 8.67
N ASP A 50 -14.65 3.28 9.78
CA ASP A 50 -13.83 3.98 10.77
C ASP A 50 -12.33 3.88 10.49
N PHE A 51 -11.94 3.57 9.26
CA PHE A 51 -10.55 3.51 8.80
C PHE A 51 -9.76 4.75 9.20
N VAL A 52 -8.50 4.54 9.55
CA VAL A 52 -7.56 5.63 9.87
C VAL A 52 -6.28 5.42 9.08
N MET A 53 -5.76 6.50 8.50
CA MET A 53 -4.45 6.48 7.85
C MET A 53 -3.57 7.56 8.43
N ASP A 54 -2.40 7.17 8.92
CA ASP A 54 -1.38 8.09 9.39
C ASP A 54 -0.29 8.25 8.33
N MET A 55 0.14 9.48 8.14
CA MET A 55 1.29 9.86 7.31
C MET A 55 2.30 10.58 8.22
N PRO A 56 3.17 9.82 8.90
CA PRO A 56 4.05 10.42 9.93
C PRO A 56 5.02 11.46 9.40
N GLN A 57 5.47 11.35 8.15
CA GLN A 57 6.45 12.28 7.58
C GLN A 57 5.90 13.70 7.43
N SER A 58 4.61 13.85 7.19
CA SER A 58 3.93 15.15 7.16
C SER A 58 3.13 15.43 8.44
N ARG A 59 3.08 14.45 9.35
CA ARG A 59 2.34 14.53 10.62
C ARG A 59 0.83 14.72 10.40
N GLU A 60 0.30 14.07 9.37
CA GLU A 60 -1.12 14.15 9.01
C GLU A 60 -1.82 12.84 9.30
N ARG A 61 -3.12 12.93 9.57
CA ARG A 61 -4.00 11.78 9.77
C ARG A 61 -5.30 11.97 9.00
N ILE A 62 -5.74 10.91 8.34
CA ILE A 62 -7.05 10.84 7.71
C ILE A 62 -7.93 9.95 8.57
N ARG A 63 -9.13 10.43 8.92
CA ARG A 63 -10.12 9.66 9.66
C ARG A 63 -11.30 9.32 8.78
N GLY A 64 -11.54 8.03 8.65
CA GLY A 64 -12.64 7.47 7.90
C GLY A 64 -12.31 7.22 6.43
N ARG A 65 -12.92 6.18 5.90
CA ARG A 65 -12.74 5.83 4.48
C ARG A 65 -13.32 6.87 3.52
N ASP A 66 -14.30 7.65 3.99
CA ASP A 66 -14.86 8.75 3.18
C ASP A 66 -13.83 9.84 2.95
N ALA A 67 -13.05 10.18 3.97
CA ALA A 67 -11.98 11.17 3.84
C ALA A 67 -10.87 10.69 2.90
N LEU A 68 -10.51 9.40 2.97
CA LEU A 68 -9.56 8.82 2.04
C LEU A 68 -10.06 8.90 0.60
N ARG A 69 -11.33 8.58 0.37
CA ARG A 69 -11.93 8.66 -0.98
C ARG A 69 -11.83 10.08 -1.54
N LYS A 70 -12.12 11.09 -0.71
CA LYS A 70 -11.98 12.49 -1.12
C LYS A 70 -10.54 12.84 -1.47
N MET A 71 -9.57 12.33 -0.70
CA MET A 71 -8.16 12.56 -0.99
C MET A 71 -7.75 11.92 -2.31
N GLN A 72 -8.21 10.70 -2.59
CA GLN A 72 -7.94 10.02 -3.86
C GLN A 72 -8.49 10.82 -5.05
N ASP A 73 -9.71 11.34 -4.92
CA ASP A 73 -10.33 12.16 -5.97
C ASP A 73 -9.60 13.50 -6.18
N ALA A 74 -8.99 14.04 -5.13
CA ALA A 74 -8.27 15.32 -5.16
C ALA A 74 -6.80 15.15 -5.60
N PHE A 75 -6.30 13.94 -5.77
CA PHE A 75 -4.89 13.70 -6.07
C PHE A 75 -4.49 14.37 -7.39
N PRO A 76 -3.43 15.23 -7.39
CA PRO A 76 -3.16 16.12 -8.51
C PRO A 76 -2.45 15.50 -9.69
N SER A 77 -2.06 14.25 -9.63
CA SER A 77 -1.32 13.59 -10.70
C SER A 77 -1.96 12.25 -11.09
N PRO A 78 -1.63 11.70 -12.29
CA PRO A 78 -2.00 10.33 -12.61
C PRO A 78 -1.43 9.34 -11.61
N ALA A 79 -2.05 8.17 -11.50
CA ALA A 79 -1.54 7.10 -10.67
C ALA A 79 -0.12 6.70 -11.08
N PRO A 80 0.77 6.39 -10.13
CA PRO A 80 2.14 5.99 -10.44
C PRO A 80 2.20 4.57 -11.01
N ALA A 81 3.30 4.26 -11.68
CA ALA A 81 3.70 2.87 -11.86
C ALA A 81 4.21 2.33 -10.53
N VAL A 82 3.79 1.14 -10.14
CA VAL A 82 4.11 0.56 -8.84
C VAL A 82 4.87 -0.75 -9.01
N ILE A 83 5.96 -0.89 -8.30
CA ILE A 83 6.68 -2.16 -8.13
C ILE A 83 6.51 -2.58 -6.67
N LEU A 84 5.76 -3.65 -6.43
CA LEU A 84 5.60 -4.21 -5.09
C LEU A 84 6.80 -5.13 -4.81
N ARG A 85 7.72 -4.67 -3.99
CA ARG A 85 8.97 -5.38 -3.73
C ARG A 85 8.81 -6.49 -2.72
N LYS A 86 8.17 -6.21 -1.58
CA LYS A 86 8.14 -7.14 -0.47
C LYS A 86 6.86 -6.98 0.33
N VAL A 87 6.29 -8.11 0.71
CA VAL A 87 5.15 -8.17 1.62
C VAL A 87 5.53 -9.12 2.76
N THR A 88 5.51 -8.60 3.97
CA THR A 88 5.83 -9.36 5.18
C THR A 88 4.85 -9.04 6.28
N GLY A 89 4.73 -9.92 7.24
CA GLY A 89 3.86 -9.73 8.40
C GLY A 89 3.23 -11.03 8.85
N GLY A 90 2.17 -10.90 9.60
CA GLY A 90 1.40 -12.03 10.11
C GLY A 90 0.16 -11.58 10.83
N ARG A 91 -0.89 -12.40 10.79
CA ARG A 91 -2.17 -12.14 11.41
C ARG A 91 -2.76 -10.81 10.93
N HIS A 92 -2.90 -9.84 11.84
CA HIS A 92 -3.58 -8.57 11.57
C HIS A 92 -2.66 -7.47 11.05
N VAL A 93 -1.33 -7.65 11.10
CA VAL A 93 -0.37 -6.61 10.73
C VAL A 93 0.51 -7.06 9.57
N TRP A 94 0.50 -6.29 8.49
CA TRP A 94 1.26 -6.58 7.28
C TRP A 94 1.99 -5.35 6.79
N VAL A 95 3.16 -5.56 6.20
CA VAL A 95 4.01 -4.48 5.68
C VAL A 95 4.23 -4.71 4.21
N ALA A 96 3.97 -3.68 3.41
CA ALA A 96 4.28 -3.66 1.98
C ALA A 96 5.38 -2.63 1.72
N GLU A 97 6.44 -3.07 1.07
CA GLU A 97 7.50 -2.20 0.58
C GLU A 97 7.35 -2.10 -0.94
N ALA A 98 7.25 -0.89 -1.43
CA ALA A 98 6.97 -0.63 -2.84
C ALA A 98 7.78 0.54 -3.37
N GLU A 99 8.00 0.53 -4.67
CA GLU A 99 8.56 1.66 -5.41
C GLU A 99 7.45 2.26 -6.27
N MET A 100 7.32 3.58 -6.21
CA MET A 100 6.33 4.31 -7.01
C MET A 100 7.05 5.25 -7.97
N ASP A 101 6.66 5.23 -9.24
CA ASP A 101 7.23 6.07 -10.28
C ASP A 101 6.16 6.96 -10.90
N TYR A 102 6.27 8.26 -10.68
CA TYR A 102 5.38 9.29 -11.22
C TYR A 102 6.04 9.96 -12.44
N GLY A 103 6.29 9.18 -13.50
CA GLY A 103 6.90 9.73 -14.71
C GLY A 103 8.36 10.15 -14.53
N GLY A 104 9.13 9.36 -13.81
CA GLY A 104 10.54 9.63 -13.49
C GLY A 104 10.76 10.17 -12.08
N ASP A 105 9.73 10.66 -11.42
CA ASP A 105 9.77 11.06 -10.00
C ASP A 105 9.53 9.81 -9.14
N ARG A 106 10.62 9.22 -8.65
CA ARG A 106 10.59 7.91 -7.99
C ARG A 106 10.60 8.05 -6.48
N TRP A 107 9.72 7.25 -5.85
CA TRP A 107 9.53 7.24 -4.41
C TRP A 107 9.62 5.83 -3.87
N GLN A 108 10.28 5.66 -2.74
CA GLN A 108 10.25 4.44 -1.96
C GLN A 108 9.14 4.57 -0.92
N THR A 109 8.29 3.57 -0.83
CA THR A 109 7.10 3.63 0.01
C THR A 109 7.03 2.41 0.90
N VAL A 110 6.72 2.64 2.18
CA VAL A 110 6.40 1.57 3.13
C VAL A 110 5.01 1.82 3.67
N VAL A 111 4.15 0.82 3.54
CA VAL A 111 2.79 0.87 4.10
C VAL A 111 2.64 -0.26 5.11
N ILE A 112 2.23 0.10 6.31
CA ILE A 112 1.88 -0.86 7.35
C ILE A 112 0.36 -0.94 7.38
N PHE A 113 -0.19 -2.14 7.13
CA PHE A 113 -1.62 -2.40 7.14
C PHE A 113 -2.00 -3.12 8.42
N GLU A 114 -3.08 -2.68 9.04
CA GLU A 114 -3.74 -3.39 10.13
C GLU A 114 -5.14 -3.77 9.65
N LEU A 115 -5.45 -5.07 9.68
CA LEU A 115 -6.70 -5.60 9.17
C LEU A 115 -7.51 -6.24 10.30
N ASP A 116 -8.83 -6.25 10.12
CA ASP A 116 -9.71 -6.98 11.03
C ASP A 116 -9.87 -8.44 10.59
N GLY A 117 -10.62 -9.22 11.38
CA GLY A 117 -10.85 -10.64 11.10
C GLY A 117 -11.70 -10.91 9.86
N HIS A 118 -12.36 -9.89 9.30
CA HIS A 118 -13.15 -10.01 8.07
C HIS A 118 -12.30 -9.72 6.82
N GLY A 119 -11.02 -9.37 6.99
CA GLY A 119 -10.15 -8.99 5.88
C GLY A 119 -10.34 -7.56 5.42
N LEU A 120 -10.94 -6.70 6.25
CA LEU A 120 -11.05 -5.28 5.98
C LEU A 120 -9.89 -4.52 6.59
N ILE A 121 -9.38 -3.53 5.85
CA ILE A 121 -8.30 -2.67 6.31
C ILE A 121 -8.86 -1.70 7.33
N ALA A 122 -8.35 -1.77 8.57
CA ALA A 122 -8.76 -0.91 9.67
C ALA A 122 -7.86 0.32 9.81
N ARG A 123 -6.57 0.14 9.51
CA ARG A 123 -5.58 1.21 9.66
C ARG A 123 -4.45 1.04 8.66
N GLU A 124 -3.91 2.16 8.20
CA GLU A 124 -2.67 2.20 7.44
C GLU A 124 -1.73 3.25 8.05
N THR A 125 -0.45 2.93 8.03
CA THR A 125 0.61 3.91 8.29
C THR A 125 1.49 3.95 7.06
N ARG A 126 1.63 5.12 6.44
CA ARG A 126 2.38 5.26 5.19
C ARG A 126 3.59 6.15 5.36
N TYR A 127 4.73 5.63 4.91
CA TYR A 127 5.98 6.38 4.84
C TYR A 127 6.39 6.52 3.38
N TYR A 128 6.77 7.73 2.99
CA TYR A 128 7.19 8.03 1.63
C TYR A 128 8.58 8.67 1.67
N ALA A 129 9.49 8.18 0.83
CA ALA A 129 10.81 8.76 0.69
C ALA A 129 11.10 8.97 -0.80
N ARG A 130 11.26 10.23 -1.22
CA ARG A 130 11.71 10.52 -2.58
C ARG A 130 13.15 10.03 -2.73
N GLU A 131 13.47 9.43 -3.87
CA GLU A 131 14.84 9.05 -4.18
C GLU A 131 15.74 10.28 -4.21
N PHE A 132 16.93 10.14 -3.71
CA PHE A 132 17.92 11.19 -3.69
C PHE A 132 19.29 10.65 -4.12
N GLU A 133 20.18 11.55 -4.56
CA GLU A 133 21.53 11.17 -4.94
C GLU A 133 22.33 10.77 -3.69
N ALA A 134 22.96 9.61 -3.75
CA ALA A 134 23.75 9.11 -2.62
C ALA A 134 24.92 10.04 -2.31
N PRO A 135 25.18 10.38 -1.03
CA PRO A 135 26.29 11.26 -0.67
C PRO A 135 27.65 10.63 -1.01
N ALA A 136 28.57 11.45 -1.52
CA ALA A 136 29.88 11.01 -1.97
C ALA A 136 30.75 10.40 -0.87
N TRP A 137 30.57 10.82 0.39
CA TRP A 137 31.44 10.38 1.50
C TRP A 137 31.40 8.87 1.75
N ARG A 138 30.33 8.21 1.35
CA ARG A 138 30.17 6.76 1.58
C ARG A 138 30.29 5.91 0.31
N ALA A 139 30.66 6.51 -0.81
CA ALA A 139 30.66 5.83 -2.12
C ALA A 139 31.51 4.55 -2.15
N GLU A 140 32.64 4.54 -1.45
CA GLU A 140 33.53 3.37 -1.40
C GLU A 140 33.07 2.28 -0.43
N LEU A 141 32.07 2.58 0.42
CA LEU A 141 31.57 1.69 1.46
C LEU A 141 30.27 0.99 1.07
N VAL A 142 29.68 1.37 -0.05
CA VAL A 142 28.35 0.90 -0.48
C VAL A 142 28.41 0.44 -1.92
N GLU A 143 27.39 -0.33 -2.31
CA GLU A 143 27.18 -0.71 -3.70
C GLU A 143 25.75 -0.34 -4.10
N ALA A 144 25.51 -0.19 -5.39
CA ALA A 144 24.18 0.11 -5.89
C ALA A 144 23.24 -1.07 -5.64
N MET A 145 21.98 -0.76 -5.32
CA MET A 145 20.92 -1.77 -5.30
C MET A 145 20.52 -2.12 -6.73
N ASP A 146 20.15 -3.36 -6.94
CA ASP A 146 19.67 -3.85 -8.24
C ASP A 146 18.33 -3.25 -8.64
#